data_5d05edb38a20a773c4eb7941323c875a
#
_entry.id   5d05edb38a20a773c4eb7941323c875a
#
_cell.length_a   1.000
_cell.length_b   1.000
_cell.length_c   1.000
_cell.angle_alpha   90.00
_cell.angle_beta   90.00
_cell.angle_gamma   90.00
#
_symmetry.space_group_name_H-M   'P 1'
#
loop_
_entity.id
_entity.type
_entity.pdbx_description
1 polymer ?
#
loop_
_entity_poly.entity_id
_entity_poly.type
_entity_poly.pdbx_seq_one_letter_code
_entity_poly.pdbx_strand_id
1 'polypeptide(L)'
;ANIRRKEDILWCTEEAMRYAACPLIIVNISSFNPGLTPIRRINLAGGKTKENVMVILLTSGEYEGVQGVETRWHMAPIHDNINSKRKWRLERLKARMAPPKFWSVYHHSKTGFQKIPQD
;
A
#
# COMPACT_ATOMS: atom_id res chain seq x y z
N ALA A 1 3.49 -11.52 11.71
CA ALA A 1 2.80 -11.75 12.98
C ALA A 1 1.28 -11.62 12.82
N ASN A 2 0.53 -12.49 13.46
CA ASN A 2 -0.93 -12.46 13.42
C ASN A 2 -1.46 -11.66 14.60
N ILE A 3 -1.77 -10.38 14.36
CA ILE A 3 -2.18 -9.44 15.39
C ILE A 3 -3.64 -9.06 15.15
N ARG A 4 -4.50 -9.18 16.18
CA ARG A 4 -5.95 -8.99 16.04
C ARG A 4 -6.47 -7.61 16.42
N ARG A 5 -5.85 -6.95 17.41
CA ARG A 5 -6.31 -5.64 17.87
C ARG A 5 -5.71 -4.52 17.03
N LYS A 6 -6.55 -3.56 16.63
CA LYS A 6 -6.07 -2.42 15.84
C LYS A 6 -4.98 -1.61 16.54
N GLU A 7 -5.09 -1.41 17.85
CA GLU A 7 -4.10 -0.69 18.64
C GLU A 7 -2.75 -1.42 18.62
N ASP A 8 -2.79 -2.75 18.73
CA ASP A 8 -1.58 -3.57 18.71
C ASP A 8 -0.93 -3.59 17.33
N ILE A 9 -1.73 -3.61 16.25
CA ILE A 9 -1.24 -3.54 14.88
C ILE A 9 -0.51 -2.21 14.64
N LEU A 10 -1.12 -1.11 15.04
CA LEU A 10 -0.54 0.23 14.88
C LEU A 10 0.71 0.41 15.74
N TRP A 11 0.67 -0.08 16.98
CA TRP A 11 1.84 -0.05 17.85
C TRP A 11 3.00 -0.87 17.31
N CYS A 12 2.72 -2.09 16.84
CA CYS A 12 3.74 -2.95 16.24
C CYS A 12 4.36 -2.32 14.99
N THR A 13 3.55 -1.64 14.18
CA THR A 13 4.04 -0.93 12.99
C THR A 13 5.01 0.18 13.39
N GLU A 14 4.64 0.99 14.39
CA GLU A 14 5.47 2.07 14.89
C GLU A 14 6.79 1.56 15.48
N GLU A 15 6.72 0.49 16.29
CA GLU A 15 7.91 -0.14 16.85
C GLU A 15 8.80 -0.78 15.78
N ALA A 16 8.19 -1.44 14.80
CA ALA A 16 8.94 -2.02 13.68
C ALA A 16 9.69 -0.94 12.89
N MET A 17 9.11 0.24 12.72
CA MET A 17 9.78 1.35 12.05
C MET A 17 10.95 1.90 12.87
N ARG A 18 10.80 1.99 14.18
CA ARG A 18 11.86 2.52 15.05
C ARG A 18 13.08 1.61 15.13
N TYR A 19 12.86 0.31 15.15
CA TYR A 19 13.91 -0.69 15.36
C TYR A 19 14.21 -1.52 14.12
N ALA A 20 13.58 -1.19 12.99
CA ALA A 20 13.61 -2.07 11.84
C ALA A 20 14.95 -2.09 11.12
N ALA A 21 15.49 -3.28 10.97
CA ALA A 21 16.46 -3.59 9.96
C ALA A 21 15.81 -3.86 8.59
N CYS A 22 14.51 -3.65 8.46
CA CYS A 22 13.73 -3.99 7.28
C CYS A 22 13.29 -2.72 6.53
N PRO A 23 13.61 -2.56 5.24
CA PRO A 23 13.24 -1.38 4.48
C PRO A 23 11.77 -1.33 4.05
N LEU A 24 11.04 -2.43 4.19
CA LEU A 24 9.64 -2.53 3.78
C LEU A 24 8.81 -3.18 4.86
N ILE A 25 7.73 -2.52 5.25
CA ILE A 25 6.75 -3.03 6.22
C ILE A 25 5.39 -3.04 5.54
N ILE A 26 4.73 -4.19 5.52
CA ILE A 26 3.38 -4.34 4.96
C ILE A 26 2.42 -4.62 6.11
N VAL A 27 1.39 -3.78 6.23
CA VAL A 27 0.41 -3.86 7.32
C VAL A 27 -0.98 -4.03 6.73
N ASN A 28 -1.67 -5.07 7.14
CA ASN A 28 -3.05 -5.29 6.73
C ASN A 28 -4.00 -4.62 7.73
N ILE A 29 -4.66 -3.56 7.29
CA ILE A 29 -5.64 -2.81 8.07
C ILE A 29 -7.03 -2.87 7.44
N SER A 30 -7.32 -3.94 6.68
CA SER A 30 -8.59 -4.08 5.96
C SER A 30 -9.82 -4.13 6.86
N SER A 31 -9.67 -4.45 8.15
CA SER A 31 -10.78 -4.57 9.09
C SER A 31 -11.11 -3.27 9.84
N PHE A 32 -10.33 -2.20 9.68
CA PHE A 32 -10.56 -0.94 10.39
C PHE A 32 -9.93 0.25 9.68
N ASN A 33 -10.43 1.46 10.01
CA ASN A 33 -9.79 2.72 9.60
C ASN A 33 -8.97 3.26 10.78
N PRO A 34 -7.65 3.40 10.64
CA PRO A 34 -6.81 3.82 11.77
C PRO A 34 -7.02 5.28 12.18
N GLY A 35 -7.55 6.12 11.29
CA GLY A 35 -7.63 7.57 11.53
C GLY A 35 -6.32 8.29 11.27
N LEU A 36 -6.36 9.62 11.37
CA LEU A 36 -5.22 10.48 11.01
C LEU A 36 -4.08 10.44 12.02
N THR A 37 -4.41 10.43 13.33
CA THR A 37 -3.40 10.52 14.38
C THR A 37 -2.41 9.36 14.38
N PRO A 38 -2.83 8.09 14.32
CA PRO A 38 -1.88 6.97 14.21
C PRO A 38 -1.02 7.04 12.95
N ILE A 39 -1.57 7.48 11.83
CA ILE A 39 -0.80 7.61 10.59
C ILE A 39 0.27 8.69 10.71
N ARG A 40 -0.05 9.82 11.35
CA ARG A 40 0.95 10.86 11.65
C ARG A 40 2.07 10.34 12.55
N ARG A 41 1.74 9.51 13.53
CA ARG A 41 2.75 8.91 14.42
C ARG A 41 3.68 7.98 13.64
N ILE A 42 3.14 7.19 12.71
CA ILE A 42 3.95 6.32 11.84
C ILE A 42 4.89 7.16 10.97
N ASN A 43 4.39 8.24 10.37
CA ASN A 43 5.22 9.14 9.57
C ASN A 43 6.34 9.77 10.38
N LEU A 44 6.06 10.20 11.61
CA LEU A 44 7.06 10.77 12.51
C LEU A 44 8.12 9.75 12.92
N ALA A 45 7.71 8.50 13.18
CA ALA A 45 8.63 7.42 13.50
C ALA A 45 9.58 7.14 12.34
N GLY A 46 9.06 7.16 11.10
CA GLY A 46 9.87 7.00 9.88
C GLY A 46 10.90 8.11 9.69
N GLY A 47 10.54 9.34 10.03
CA GLY A 47 11.44 10.49 9.92
C GLY A 47 12.60 10.48 10.93
N LYS A 48 12.51 9.70 11.99
CA LYS A 48 13.55 9.59 13.00
C LYS A 48 14.57 8.49 12.72
N THR A 49 14.30 7.63 11.74
CA THR A 49 15.21 6.54 11.37
C THR A 49 16.23 7.04 10.35
N LYS A 50 17.46 6.55 10.44
CA LYS A 50 18.50 6.87 9.47
C LYS A 50 18.30 6.18 8.12
N GLU A 51 17.46 5.17 8.08
CA GLU A 51 17.18 4.39 6.88
C GLU A 51 15.80 4.73 6.33
N ASN A 52 15.67 4.71 5.00
CA ASN A 52 14.40 4.90 4.34
C ASN A 52 13.56 3.64 4.50
N VAL A 53 12.47 3.75 5.24
CA VAL A 53 11.51 2.66 5.44
C VAL A 53 10.23 3.00 4.70
N MET A 54 9.74 2.07 3.88
CA MET A 54 8.45 2.18 3.22
C MET A 54 7.43 1.35 3.99
N VAL A 55 6.29 1.95 4.29
CA VAL A 55 5.15 1.26 4.90
C VAL A 55 4.02 1.22 3.89
N ILE A 56 3.53 0.01 3.61
CA ILE A 56 2.36 -0.20 2.76
C ILE A 56 1.20 -0.65 3.64
N LEU A 57 0.13 0.13 3.63
CA LEU A 57 -1.09 -0.17 4.35
C LEU A 57 -2.08 -0.81 3.37
N LEU A 58 -2.40 -2.09 3.59
CA LEU A 58 -3.39 -2.80 2.78
C LEU A 58 -4.77 -2.53 3.36
N THR A 59 -5.64 -1.94 2.55
CA THR A 59 -7.02 -1.62 2.93
C THR A 59 -8.01 -2.38 2.04
N SER A 60 -9.25 -2.53 2.51
CA SER A 60 -10.34 -3.02 1.67
C SER A 60 -11.05 -1.83 0.98
N GLY A 61 -11.78 -2.12 -0.11
CA GLY A 61 -12.50 -1.10 -0.85
C GLY A 61 -13.72 -0.50 -0.13
N GLU A 62 -14.00 -0.94 1.08
CA GLU A 62 -15.15 -0.46 1.87
C GLU A 62 -14.92 0.90 2.53
N TYR A 63 -13.69 1.36 2.60
CA TYR A 63 -13.33 2.63 3.25
C TYR A 63 -12.88 3.66 2.22
N GLU A 64 -13.28 4.90 2.41
CA GLU A 64 -12.94 6.02 1.52
C GLU A 64 -11.46 6.39 1.52
N GLY A 65 -10.64 5.56 2.11
CA GLY A 65 -9.21 5.73 2.15
C GLY A 65 -8.70 6.25 3.48
N VAL A 66 -7.42 6.04 3.68
CA VAL A 66 -6.71 6.41 4.90
C VAL A 66 -6.12 7.80 4.70
N GLN A 67 -6.42 8.72 5.63
CA GLN A 67 -5.87 10.07 5.59
C GLN A 67 -4.42 10.09 6.10
N GLY A 68 -3.62 11.02 5.60
CA GLY A 68 -2.26 11.23 6.06
C GLY A 68 -1.20 10.41 5.32
N VAL A 69 -1.58 9.59 4.36
CA VAL A 69 -0.65 8.84 3.54
C VAL A 69 -0.10 9.70 2.39
N GLU A 70 1.12 9.43 1.95
CA GLU A 70 1.73 10.16 0.84
C GLU A 70 1.11 9.82 -0.50
N THR A 71 0.83 8.54 -0.72
CA THR A 71 0.19 8.06 -1.94
C THR A 71 -0.91 7.08 -1.61
N ARG A 72 -1.93 7.07 -2.47
CA ARG A 72 -3.04 6.12 -2.35
C ARG A 72 -3.23 5.43 -3.69
N TRP A 73 -3.33 4.10 -3.65
CA TRP A 73 -3.43 3.26 -4.82
C TRP A 73 -4.60 2.32 -4.71
N HIS A 74 -5.17 1.99 -5.86
CA HIS A 74 -6.20 0.97 -5.97
C HIS A 74 -5.77 -0.07 -7.00
N MET A 75 -5.89 -1.35 -6.66
CA MET A 75 -5.56 -2.43 -7.56
C MET A 75 -6.76 -3.35 -7.69
N ALA A 76 -7.19 -3.62 -8.91
CA ALA A 76 -8.32 -4.47 -9.19
C ALA A 76 -8.01 -5.42 -10.35
N PRO A 77 -8.51 -6.66 -10.31
CA PRO A 77 -8.34 -7.57 -11.43
C PRO A 77 -9.14 -7.11 -12.64
N ILE A 78 -8.61 -7.35 -13.84
CA ILE A 78 -9.31 -7.15 -15.09
C ILE A 78 -9.75 -8.52 -15.56
N HIS A 79 -11.06 -8.74 -15.65
CA HIS A 79 -11.65 -9.96 -16.17
C HIS A 79 -11.75 -9.86 -17.67
N ASP A 80 -10.77 -10.45 -18.34
CA ASP A 80 -10.69 -10.49 -19.79
C ASP A 80 -10.62 -11.95 -20.23
N ASN A 81 -11.62 -12.38 -21.01
CA ASN A 81 -11.71 -13.76 -21.48
C ASN A 81 -10.84 -14.05 -22.71
N ILE A 82 -10.17 -13.04 -23.25
CA ILE A 82 -9.44 -13.15 -24.51
C ILE A 82 -8.03 -13.71 -24.33
N ASN A 83 -7.44 -13.56 -23.15
CA ASN A 83 -6.08 -14.02 -22.85
C ASN A 83 -6.01 -14.73 -21.51
N SER A 84 -5.24 -15.80 -21.43
CA SER A 84 -4.98 -16.54 -20.20
C SER A 84 -4.08 -15.79 -19.21
N LYS A 85 -3.61 -14.61 -19.55
CA LYS A 85 -2.75 -13.79 -18.70
C LYS A 85 -3.58 -13.08 -17.63
N ARG A 86 -3.11 -13.15 -16.40
CA ARG A 86 -3.71 -12.39 -15.29
C ARG A 86 -3.34 -10.92 -15.43
N LYS A 87 -4.35 -10.08 -15.56
CA LYS A 87 -4.22 -8.64 -15.71
C LYS A 87 -4.86 -7.92 -14.54
N TRP A 88 -4.28 -6.79 -14.17
CA TRP A 88 -4.82 -5.91 -13.14
C TRP A 88 -4.80 -4.47 -13.63
N ARG A 89 -5.73 -3.69 -13.11
CA ARG A 89 -5.70 -2.24 -13.23
C ARG A 89 -5.09 -1.68 -11.95
N LEU A 90 -4.00 -0.95 -12.08
CA LEU A 90 -3.35 -0.24 -11.00
C LEU A 90 -3.63 1.24 -11.16
N GLU A 91 -4.30 1.83 -10.18
CA GLU A 91 -4.73 3.22 -10.24
C GLU A 91 -4.10 4.01 -9.09
N ARG A 92 -3.43 5.09 -9.43
CA ARG A 92 -2.95 6.06 -8.45
C ARG A 92 -4.04 7.08 -8.20
N LEU A 93 -4.69 6.98 -7.02
CA LEU A 93 -5.80 7.85 -6.65
C LEU A 93 -5.32 9.18 -6.13
N LYS A 94 -4.20 9.18 -5.40
CA LYS A 94 -3.63 10.38 -4.80
C LYS A 94 -2.11 10.25 -4.72
N ALA A 95 -1.43 11.32 -5.06
CA ALA A 95 0.00 11.48 -4.83
C ALA A 95 0.31 12.96 -4.64
N ARG A 96 1.34 13.26 -3.84
CA ARG A 96 1.67 14.64 -3.46
C ARG A 96 2.08 15.48 -4.67
N MET A 97 2.83 14.91 -5.61
CA MET A 97 3.45 15.62 -6.71
C MET A 97 3.04 15.13 -8.09
N ALA A 98 1.97 14.34 -8.17
CA ALA A 98 1.56 13.75 -9.43
C ALA A 98 0.04 13.63 -9.54
N PRO A 99 -0.53 13.83 -10.73
CA PRO A 99 -1.96 13.70 -10.94
C PRO A 99 -2.41 12.23 -10.84
N PRO A 100 -3.72 11.99 -10.65
CA PRO A 100 -4.26 10.65 -10.76
C PRO A 100 -3.96 10.05 -12.13
N LYS A 101 -3.63 8.78 -12.13
CA LYS A 101 -3.29 8.04 -13.36
C LYS A 101 -3.55 6.57 -13.14
N PHE A 102 -3.81 5.83 -14.22
CA PHE A 102 -3.95 4.39 -14.13
C PHE A 102 -3.07 3.68 -15.15
N TRP A 103 -2.76 2.43 -14.84
CA TRP A 103 -2.01 1.53 -15.71
C TRP A 103 -2.68 0.17 -15.72
N SER A 104 -2.61 -0.51 -16.85
CA SER A 104 -2.91 -1.92 -16.93
C SER A 104 -1.59 -2.69 -16.79
N VAL A 105 -1.58 -3.69 -15.92
CA VAL A 105 -0.40 -4.51 -15.67
C VAL A 105 -0.76 -5.98 -15.78
N TYR A 106 0.19 -6.81 -16.18
CA TYR A 106 0.02 -8.25 -16.19
C TYR A 106 1.16 -8.91 -15.44
N HIS A 107 0.89 -10.09 -14.91
CA HIS A 107 1.90 -10.88 -14.22
C HIS A 107 2.51 -11.90 -15.15
N HIS A 108 3.83 -11.89 -15.25
CA HIS A 108 4.60 -12.90 -15.98
C HIS A 108 5.36 -13.77 -14.99
N SER A 109 5.31 -15.08 -15.16
CA SER A 109 5.89 -16.03 -14.22
C SER A 109 7.41 -15.88 -14.01
N LYS A 110 8.12 -15.37 -15.01
CA LYS A 110 9.59 -15.19 -14.94
C LYS A 110 10.02 -13.76 -14.59
N THR A 111 9.29 -12.75 -15.04
CA THR A 111 9.70 -11.35 -14.93
C THR A 111 8.85 -10.53 -13.96
N GLY A 112 7.82 -11.14 -13.34
CA GLY A 112 6.92 -10.44 -12.43
C GLY A 112 5.90 -9.55 -13.14
N PHE A 113 5.50 -8.46 -12.50
CA PHE A 113 4.52 -7.54 -13.06
C PHE A 113 5.12 -6.69 -14.17
N GLN A 114 4.40 -6.61 -15.28
CA GLN A 114 4.78 -5.83 -16.45
C GLN A 114 3.68 -4.84 -16.79
N LYS A 115 4.06 -3.65 -17.20
CA LYS A 115 3.13 -2.64 -17.69
C LYS A 115 2.67 -3.00 -19.10
N ILE A 116 1.36 -2.94 -19.33
CA ILE A 116 0.81 -3.11 -20.67
C ILE A 116 0.95 -1.80 -21.41
N PRO A 117 1.56 -1.80 -22.62
CA PRO A 117 1.64 -0.58 -23.43
C PRO A 117 0.24 -0.03 -23.70
N GLN A 118 0.05 1.27 -23.52
CA GLN A 118 -1.18 1.98 -23.89
C GLN A 118 -0.96 2.68 -25.21
N ASP A 119 -1.89 2.44 -26.12
CA ASP A 119 -1.90 3.14 -27.40
C ASP A 119 -2.34 4.60 -27.23
#